data_5b6a5fabcdecf19dd78029ee41941d35
#
_entry.id   5b6a5fabcdecf19dd78029ee41941d35
#
_cell.length_a   1.000
_cell.length_b   1.000
_cell.length_c   1.000
_cell.angle_alpha   90.00
_cell.angle_beta   90.00
_cell.angle_gamma   90.00
#
_symmetry.space_group_name_H-M   'P 1'
#
loop_
_entity.id
_entity.type
_entity.pdbx_description
1 polymer ?
#
loop_
_entity_poly.entity_id
_entity_poly.type
_entity_poly.pdbx_seq_one_letter_code
_entity_poly.pdbx_strand_id
1 'polypeptide(L)'
;MTTYIIKTILCSATLYLIYYLLLEKEKIHRFNRFYLLFSITFSFIAPLIHFKTYMVERIIPEPLYLAKNTIQSSTIQSSDLHQTISSGSDYSTLTNFLLILYISVTVFLFCRFIINIFTISSKIRKNKKVTFHGARLVLTDANHDPHSFLNYIFLNNMNFERGVIENEIFSHELAHIKQKHSLDILFIELITIFAWINPFLYLYRNSIQLNHEFLADEYVVYRYPYKHNYQLLLLDKTRKPSILVLSSSFNYLQIKKRIMMMSKITSLRMAILKKIAIIPVVVATGLLFSSRTVAQEIEKDAVVAPVKMNILYRGVSNPIEISVPGVSSDKVTASVTNGTIKKVTNGWEVSPGDQNEIVVTVLVDNKKVSDKIFRVKSIPNPVAIFAEKSEGNISKDIALKTELLDVELKDFVWDLKFTIKSFTLFCSNEKGEYEETAKGNKITDKMKSLIADCKVGQNIVFKDIQAIGPDGRSRNLNPIVLTIR
;
A
#
# COMPACT_ATOMS: atom_id res chain seq x y z
N MET A 1 -12.83 0.43 2.77
CA MET A 1 -14.18 0.16 2.24
C MET A 1 -15.07 1.41 2.23
N THR A 2 -15.17 2.14 3.32
CA THR A 2 -15.97 3.39 3.44
C THR A 2 -15.59 4.46 2.40
N THR A 3 -14.30 4.71 2.19
CA THR A 3 -13.79 5.64 1.17
C THR A 3 -14.22 5.30 -0.26
N TYR A 4 -14.25 4.02 -0.62
CA TYR A 4 -14.75 3.57 -1.92
C TYR A 4 -16.23 3.89 -2.11
N ILE A 5 -17.06 3.57 -1.11
CA ILE A 5 -18.51 3.83 -1.15
C ILE A 5 -18.78 5.33 -1.28
N ILE A 6 -18.10 6.16 -0.48
CA ILE A 6 -18.25 7.63 -0.53
C ILE A 6 -17.83 8.17 -1.90
N LYS A 7 -16.66 7.74 -2.42
CA LYS A 7 -16.20 8.13 -3.75
C LYS A 7 -17.18 7.74 -4.86
N THR A 8 -17.75 6.54 -4.80
CA THR A 8 -18.75 6.05 -5.75
C THR A 8 -20.03 6.89 -5.70
N ILE A 9 -20.51 7.21 -4.49
CA ILE A 9 -21.70 8.07 -4.31
C ILE A 9 -21.44 9.47 -4.87
N LEU A 10 -20.31 10.09 -4.52
CA LEU A 10 -19.97 11.44 -4.98
C LEU A 10 -19.73 11.48 -6.51
N CYS A 11 -19.07 10.46 -7.06
CA CYS A 11 -18.87 10.33 -8.50
C CYS A 11 -20.20 10.21 -9.24
N SER A 12 -21.11 9.34 -8.77
CA SER A 12 -22.44 9.20 -9.35
C SER A 12 -23.26 10.49 -9.21
N ALA A 13 -23.15 11.21 -8.08
CA ALA A 13 -23.80 12.50 -7.87
C ALA A 13 -23.33 13.55 -8.89
N THR A 14 -22.01 13.65 -9.07
CA THR A 14 -21.41 14.63 -10.00
C THR A 14 -21.83 14.35 -11.44
N LEU A 15 -21.74 13.09 -11.89
CA LEU A 15 -22.16 12.71 -13.24
C LEU A 15 -23.67 12.87 -13.46
N TYR A 16 -24.49 12.60 -12.44
CA TYR A 16 -25.93 12.87 -12.51
C TYR A 16 -26.24 14.36 -12.60
N LEU A 17 -25.56 15.20 -11.84
CA LEU A 17 -25.71 16.64 -11.89
C LEU A 17 -25.38 17.21 -13.28
N ILE A 18 -24.32 16.71 -13.90
CA ILE A 18 -23.95 17.07 -15.28
C ILE A 18 -25.07 16.70 -16.26
N TYR A 19 -25.65 15.51 -16.16
CA TYR A 19 -26.81 15.10 -16.93
C TYR A 19 -27.99 16.04 -16.74
N TYR A 20 -28.34 16.31 -15.51
CA TYR A 20 -29.49 17.15 -15.16
C TYR A 20 -29.36 18.59 -15.69
N LEU A 21 -28.18 19.20 -15.57
CA LEU A 21 -27.94 20.59 -15.98
C LEU A 21 -27.77 20.73 -17.50
N LEU A 22 -27.07 19.80 -18.16
CA LEU A 22 -26.65 19.98 -19.55
C LEU A 22 -27.48 19.16 -20.53
N LEU A 23 -27.93 17.97 -20.17
CA LEU A 23 -28.44 16.96 -21.11
C LEU A 23 -29.95 16.70 -20.99
N GLU A 24 -30.54 16.73 -19.80
CA GLU A 24 -31.94 16.34 -19.56
C GLU A 24 -32.90 17.10 -20.48
N LYS A 25 -32.64 18.37 -20.68
CA LYS A 25 -33.50 19.25 -21.48
C LYS A 25 -33.22 19.20 -22.98
N GLU A 26 -32.28 18.38 -23.46
CA GLU A 26 -31.92 18.33 -24.88
C GLU A 26 -32.52 17.13 -25.62
N LYS A 27 -32.93 17.35 -26.87
CA LYS A 27 -33.53 16.32 -27.74
C LYS A 27 -32.43 15.42 -28.38
N ILE A 28 -31.60 14.81 -27.52
CA ILE A 28 -30.53 13.89 -27.89
C ILE A 28 -30.68 12.55 -27.15
N HIS A 29 -31.91 12.03 -27.15
CA HIS A 29 -32.35 10.94 -26.26
C HIS A 29 -31.50 9.68 -26.37
N ARG A 30 -31.01 9.31 -27.57
CA ARG A 30 -30.10 8.15 -27.75
C ARG A 30 -28.79 8.35 -27.01
N PHE A 31 -28.18 9.54 -27.11
CA PHE A 31 -26.96 9.88 -26.40
C PHE A 31 -27.19 9.88 -24.88
N ASN A 32 -28.29 10.48 -24.44
CA ASN A 32 -28.66 10.55 -23.02
C ASN A 32 -28.80 9.16 -22.42
N ARG A 33 -29.40 8.20 -23.16
CA ARG A 33 -29.51 6.80 -22.73
C ARG A 33 -28.14 6.19 -22.46
N PHE A 34 -27.23 6.29 -23.43
CA PHE A 34 -25.87 5.74 -23.28
C PHE A 34 -25.09 6.46 -22.19
N TYR A 35 -25.22 7.77 -22.08
CA TYR A 35 -24.59 8.54 -21.03
C TYR A 35 -25.03 8.10 -19.64
N LEU A 36 -26.32 7.94 -19.40
CA LEU A 36 -26.86 7.52 -18.10
C LEU A 36 -26.37 6.12 -17.71
N LEU A 37 -26.40 5.16 -18.61
CA LEU A 37 -25.91 3.80 -18.36
C LEU A 37 -24.38 3.78 -18.15
N PHE A 38 -23.66 4.51 -18.98
CA PHE A 38 -22.21 4.65 -18.87
C PHE A 38 -21.81 5.31 -17.55
N SER A 39 -22.44 6.41 -17.17
CA SER A 39 -22.09 7.16 -15.94
C SER A 39 -22.31 6.35 -14.67
N ILE A 40 -23.36 5.51 -14.63
CA ILE A 40 -23.56 4.57 -13.53
C ILE A 40 -22.39 3.59 -13.46
N THR A 41 -22.07 2.90 -14.54
CA THR A 41 -20.98 1.92 -14.59
C THR A 41 -19.64 2.57 -14.26
N PHE A 42 -19.39 3.74 -14.85
CA PHE A 42 -18.17 4.51 -14.64
C PHE A 42 -18.00 4.94 -13.16
N SER A 43 -19.08 5.31 -12.47
CA SER A 43 -19.01 5.70 -11.07
C SER A 43 -18.52 4.59 -10.13
N PHE A 44 -18.72 3.33 -10.49
CA PHE A 44 -18.17 2.17 -9.76
C PHE A 44 -16.73 1.85 -10.16
N ILE A 45 -16.35 2.11 -11.41
CA ILE A 45 -15.00 1.79 -11.93
C ILE A 45 -13.99 2.88 -11.55
N ALA A 46 -14.37 4.17 -11.63
CA ALA A 46 -13.46 5.28 -11.41
C ALA A 46 -12.70 5.22 -10.06
N PRO A 47 -13.31 4.90 -8.92
CA PRO A 47 -12.58 4.78 -7.65
C PRO A 47 -11.62 3.59 -7.57
N LEU A 48 -11.73 2.59 -8.46
CA LEU A 48 -10.84 1.43 -8.54
C LEU A 48 -9.57 1.74 -9.36
N ILE A 49 -9.57 2.81 -10.14
CA ILE A 49 -8.40 3.22 -10.92
C ILE A 49 -7.38 3.84 -9.96
N HIS A 50 -6.18 3.26 -9.87
CA HIS A 50 -5.10 3.73 -9.02
C HIS A 50 -4.04 4.44 -9.86
N PHE A 51 -3.78 5.70 -9.56
CA PHE A 51 -2.65 6.45 -10.12
C PHE A 51 -1.51 6.50 -9.09
N LYS A 52 -0.33 6.03 -9.48
CA LYS A 52 0.89 6.20 -8.69
C LYS A 52 1.39 7.64 -8.86
N THR A 53 1.31 8.44 -7.82
CA THR A 53 1.92 9.77 -7.78
C THR A 53 3.24 9.66 -7.02
N TYR A 54 4.35 9.97 -7.68
CA TYR A 54 5.65 10.15 -7.02
C TYR A 54 5.69 11.55 -6.44
N MET A 55 5.70 11.68 -5.11
CA MET A 55 6.03 12.95 -4.47
C MET A 55 7.56 13.06 -4.47
N VAL A 56 8.10 14.00 -5.22
CA VAL A 56 9.46 14.48 -5.00
C VAL A 56 9.37 15.39 -3.78
N GLU A 57 9.72 14.88 -2.63
CA GLU A 57 9.85 15.68 -1.42
C GLU A 57 11.04 16.63 -1.66
N ARG A 58 10.77 17.93 -1.84
CA ARG A 58 11.81 18.95 -1.78
C ARG A 58 12.30 18.93 -0.34
N ILE A 59 13.49 18.39 -0.13
CA ILE A 59 14.24 18.57 1.11
C ILE A 59 14.48 20.07 1.23
N ILE A 60 13.66 20.75 2.02
CA ILE A 60 13.96 22.09 2.53
C ILE A 60 15.01 21.84 3.59
N PRO A 61 16.26 22.32 3.44
CA PRO A 61 17.24 22.15 4.49
C PRO A 61 16.69 22.85 5.74
N GLU A 62 16.40 22.10 6.79
CA GLU A 62 16.07 22.68 8.08
C GLU A 62 17.24 23.57 8.53
N PRO A 63 16.97 24.81 8.97
CA PRO A 63 18.02 25.64 9.55
C PRO A 63 18.55 24.93 10.79
N LEU A 64 19.86 24.79 10.83
CA LEU A 64 20.64 24.20 11.93
C LEU A 64 20.34 24.93 13.24
N TYR A 65 19.33 24.51 13.97
CA TYR A 65 19.12 24.93 15.35
C TYR A 65 20.20 24.27 16.21
N LEU A 66 21.18 25.08 16.64
CA LEU A 66 22.08 24.73 17.71
C LEU A 66 21.28 24.29 18.94
N ALA A 67 21.20 22.99 19.14
CA ALA A 67 20.55 22.38 20.28
C ALA A 67 21.34 22.80 21.54
N LYS A 68 20.80 23.75 22.28
CA LYS A 68 21.23 24.12 23.62
C LYS A 68 20.89 22.96 24.56
N ASN A 69 21.90 22.23 24.97
CA ASN A 69 21.79 21.14 25.93
C ASN A 69 21.07 21.58 27.18
N THR A 70 19.88 21.07 27.42
CA THR A 70 19.29 21.02 28.75
C THR A 70 19.14 19.54 29.10
N ILE A 71 20.12 19.05 29.88
CA ILE A 71 20.05 17.74 30.50
C ILE A 71 19.01 17.85 31.62
N GLN A 72 17.83 17.32 31.39
CA GLN A 72 16.92 16.95 32.46
C GLN A 72 16.92 15.43 32.59
N SER A 73 17.59 14.97 33.60
CA SER A 73 17.53 13.59 34.10
C SER A 73 16.14 13.34 34.66
N SER A 74 15.29 12.69 33.88
CA SER A 74 14.06 12.09 34.38
C SER A 74 14.31 10.60 34.63
N THR A 75 14.34 10.26 35.89
CA THR A 75 14.33 8.90 36.43
C THR A 75 13.06 8.20 35.91
N ILE A 76 13.21 7.28 34.98
CA ILE A 76 12.10 6.43 34.55
C ILE A 76 11.97 5.29 35.53
N GLN A 77 10.99 5.39 36.41
CA GLN A 77 10.50 4.26 37.20
C GLN A 77 9.85 3.27 36.21
N SER A 78 10.46 2.10 36.12
CA SER A 78 9.90 0.93 35.41
C SER A 78 8.87 0.24 36.30
N SER A 79 7.65 0.74 36.31
CA SER A 79 6.46 -0.01 36.73
C SER A 79 5.30 0.48 35.90
N ASP A 80 4.51 -0.49 35.37
CA ASP A 80 3.25 -0.32 34.70
C ASP A 80 3.26 -0.02 33.19
N LEU A 81 3.75 -0.98 32.40
CA LEU A 81 3.39 -1.07 30.98
C LEU A 81 2.77 -2.43 30.63
N HIS A 82 1.68 -2.75 31.36
CA HIS A 82 0.69 -3.74 30.92
C HIS A 82 -0.73 -3.24 31.24
N GLN A 83 -1.08 -2.09 30.66
CA GLN A 83 -2.47 -1.83 30.34
C GLN A 83 -2.62 -2.04 28.83
N THR A 84 -2.91 -3.26 28.45
CA THR A 84 -3.57 -3.60 27.21
C THR A 84 -4.83 -2.76 27.13
N ILE A 85 -4.81 -1.74 26.26
CA ILE A 85 -6.01 -1.02 25.85
C ILE A 85 -6.85 -2.03 25.08
N SER A 86 -7.73 -2.73 25.77
CA SER A 86 -8.80 -3.55 25.19
C SER A 86 -9.95 -2.67 24.73
N SER A 87 -9.67 -1.67 23.86
CA SER A 87 -10.70 -0.87 23.19
C SER A 87 -11.00 -1.35 21.77
N GLY A 88 -10.56 -2.58 21.42
CA GLY A 88 -10.81 -3.18 20.11
C GLY A 88 -12.15 -3.92 19.97
N SER A 89 -12.89 -4.20 21.06
CA SER A 89 -14.08 -5.04 21.00
C SER A 89 -15.34 -4.30 20.49
N ASP A 90 -15.49 -3.01 20.78
CA ASP A 90 -16.71 -2.28 20.42
C ASP A 90 -16.78 -1.92 18.93
N TYR A 91 -15.68 -1.61 18.29
CA TYR A 91 -15.63 -1.33 16.85
C TYR A 91 -15.86 -2.56 15.99
N SER A 92 -15.44 -3.74 16.43
CA SER A 92 -15.65 -4.99 15.69
C SER A 92 -17.11 -5.45 15.73
N THR A 93 -17.80 -5.28 16.84
CA THR A 93 -19.22 -5.59 17.00
C THR A 93 -20.10 -4.68 16.16
N LEU A 94 -19.84 -3.37 16.14
CA LEU A 94 -20.58 -2.42 15.33
C LEU A 94 -20.39 -2.66 13.83
N THR A 95 -19.16 -2.93 13.39
CA THR A 95 -18.88 -3.24 11.97
C THR A 95 -19.56 -4.53 11.52
N ASN A 96 -19.54 -5.57 12.35
CA ASN A 96 -20.23 -6.81 12.05
C ASN A 96 -21.75 -6.64 12.01
N PHE A 97 -22.33 -5.85 12.91
CA PHE A 97 -23.75 -5.52 12.90
C PHE A 97 -24.16 -4.79 11.61
N LEU A 98 -23.40 -3.76 11.20
CA LEU A 98 -23.66 -3.01 9.97
C LEU A 98 -23.54 -3.90 8.72
N LEU A 99 -22.57 -4.82 8.71
CA LEU A 99 -22.39 -5.79 7.62
C LEU A 99 -23.59 -6.74 7.52
N ILE A 100 -24.06 -7.29 8.66
CA ILE A 100 -25.23 -8.18 8.71
C ILE A 100 -26.48 -7.42 8.24
N LEU A 101 -26.66 -6.19 8.70
CA LEU A 101 -27.78 -5.33 8.27
C LEU A 101 -27.73 -5.08 6.75
N TYR A 102 -26.55 -4.75 6.20
CA TYR A 102 -26.38 -4.54 4.76
C TYR A 102 -26.71 -5.80 3.97
N ILE A 103 -26.21 -6.96 4.38
CA ILE A 103 -26.48 -8.24 3.72
C ILE A 103 -27.98 -8.58 3.79
N SER A 104 -28.62 -8.43 4.94
CA SER A 104 -30.04 -8.75 5.12
C SER A 104 -30.94 -7.90 4.22
N VAL A 105 -30.70 -6.59 4.13
CA VAL A 105 -31.44 -5.70 3.21
C VAL A 105 -31.17 -6.07 1.76
N THR A 106 -29.92 -6.35 1.39
CA THR A 106 -29.58 -6.75 0.02
C THR A 106 -30.28 -8.06 -0.38
N VAL A 107 -30.25 -9.07 0.49
CA VAL A 107 -30.94 -10.35 0.26
C VAL A 107 -32.46 -10.12 0.13
N PHE A 108 -33.06 -9.32 1.00
CA PHE A 108 -34.49 -8.98 0.93
C PHE A 108 -34.83 -8.32 -0.42
N LEU A 109 -34.07 -7.31 -0.85
CA LEU A 109 -34.28 -6.64 -2.13
C LEU A 109 -34.10 -7.59 -3.32
N PHE A 110 -33.10 -8.47 -3.26
CA PHE A 110 -32.84 -9.47 -4.28
C PHE A 110 -33.97 -10.49 -4.37
N CYS A 111 -34.46 -11.01 -3.25
CA CYS A 111 -35.60 -11.91 -3.22
C CYS A 111 -36.88 -11.23 -3.82
N ARG A 112 -37.15 -9.98 -3.45
CA ARG A 112 -38.23 -9.19 -4.04
C ARG A 112 -38.10 -9.05 -5.55
N PHE A 113 -36.88 -8.79 -6.06
CA PHE A 113 -36.59 -8.69 -7.48
C PHE A 113 -36.88 -10.01 -8.22
N ILE A 114 -36.42 -11.13 -7.66
CA ILE A 114 -36.66 -12.46 -8.24
C ILE A 114 -38.17 -12.79 -8.27
N ILE A 115 -38.90 -12.48 -7.19
CA ILE A 115 -40.35 -12.69 -7.11
C ILE A 115 -41.06 -11.86 -8.19
N ASN A 116 -40.66 -10.60 -8.40
CA ASN A 116 -41.23 -9.75 -9.46
C ASN A 116 -41.00 -10.34 -10.86
N ILE A 117 -39.79 -10.79 -11.17
CA ILE A 117 -39.46 -11.44 -12.46
C ILE A 117 -40.27 -12.73 -12.62
N PHE A 118 -40.35 -13.55 -11.59
CA PHE A 118 -41.14 -14.77 -11.60
C PHE A 118 -42.64 -14.52 -11.84
N THR A 119 -43.18 -13.48 -11.21
CA THR A 119 -44.57 -13.06 -11.38
C THR A 119 -44.87 -12.64 -12.80
N ILE A 120 -44.02 -11.81 -13.42
CA ILE A 120 -44.16 -11.41 -14.82
C ILE A 120 -44.01 -12.63 -15.77
N SER A 121 -43.05 -13.48 -15.52
CA SER A 121 -42.85 -14.72 -16.30
C SER A 121 -44.03 -15.66 -16.19
N SER A 122 -44.64 -15.77 -15.02
CA SER A 122 -45.86 -16.56 -14.77
C SER A 122 -47.02 -15.98 -15.53
N LYS A 123 -47.21 -14.64 -15.52
CA LYS A 123 -48.26 -13.95 -16.32
C LYS A 123 -48.07 -14.25 -17.82
N ILE A 124 -46.83 -14.20 -18.36
CA ILE A 124 -46.56 -14.53 -19.75
C ILE A 124 -46.90 -16.00 -20.07
N ARG A 125 -46.64 -16.92 -19.11
CA ARG A 125 -46.93 -18.37 -19.35
C ARG A 125 -48.42 -18.70 -19.29
N LYS A 126 -49.16 -18.08 -18.38
CA LYS A 126 -50.56 -18.41 -18.11
C LYS A 126 -51.56 -17.79 -19.13
N ASN A 127 -51.21 -16.66 -19.74
CA ASN A 127 -52.11 -15.94 -20.63
C ASN A 127 -51.94 -16.31 -22.08
N LYS A 128 -53.04 -16.08 -22.89
CA LYS A 128 -53.06 -16.31 -24.35
C LYS A 128 -52.03 -15.40 -25.04
N LYS A 129 -51.31 -15.99 -25.99
CA LYS A 129 -50.29 -15.26 -26.78
C LYS A 129 -50.75 -15.16 -28.21
N VAL A 130 -50.65 -13.96 -28.78
CA VAL A 130 -50.97 -13.68 -30.16
C VAL A 130 -49.83 -12.92 -30.80
N THR A 131 -49.44 -13.22 -32.02
CA THR A 131 -48.45 -12.43 -32.80
C THR A 131 -49.19 -11.40 -33.62
N PHE A 132 -48.89 -10.12 -33.44
CA PHE A 132 -49.51 -9.02 -34.15
C PHE A 132 -48.45 -7.98 -34.55
N HIS A 133 -48.39 -7.60 -35.82
CA HIS A 133 -47.42 -6.66 -36.40
C HIS A 133 -45.96 -6.89 -35.94
N GLY A 134 -45.55 -8.16 -35.82
CA GLY A 134 -44.19 -8.53 -35.44
C GLY A 134 -43.88 -8.44 -33.92
N ALA A 135 -44.87 -8.11 -33.09
CA ALA A 135 -44.79 -8.15 -31.64
C ALA A 135 -45.55 -9.37 -31.07
N ARG A 136 -45.09 -9.90 -29.94
CA ARG A 136 -45.78 -10.94 -29.17
C ARG A 136 -46.69 -10.28 -28.13
N LEU A 137 -48.00 -10.41 -28.32
CA LEU A 137 -49.01 -9.90 -27.39
C LEU A 137 -49.32 -10.96 -26.35
N VAL A 138 -49.55 -10.52 -25.11
CA VAL A 138 -50.04 -11.30 -24.01
C VAL A 138 -51.39 -10.70 -23.62
N LEU A 139 -52.48 -11.41 -23.89
CA LEU A 139 -53.84 -10.94 -23.59
C LEU A 139 -54.19 -11.28 -22.16
N THR A 140 -54.51 -10.26 -21.36
CA THR A 140 -54.86 -10.39 -19.94
C THR A 140 -56.28 -9.89 -19.73
N ASP A 141 -57.02 -10.50 -18.79
CA ASP A 141 -58.35 -10.04 -18.43
C ASP A 141 -58.37 -8.85 -17.47
N ALA A 142 -57.17 -8.51 -16.94
CA ALA A 142 -57.00 -7.38 -16.03
C ALA A 142 -57.13 -6.04 -16.80
N ASN A 143 -57.90 -5.10 -16.23
CA ASN A 143 -58.08 -3.78 -16.83
C ASN A 143 -56.85 -2.87 -16.51
N HIS A 144 -55.73 -3.14 -17.20
CA HIS A 144 -54.51 -2.36 -17.12
C HIS A 144 -54.27 -1.64 -18.44
N ASP A 145 -53.62 -0.47 -18.35
CA ASP A 145 -53.09 0.19 -19.56
C ASP A 145 -52.08 -0.71 -20.28
N PRO A 146 -52.01 -0.63 -21.61
CA PRO A 146 -50.98 -1.31 -22.40
C PRO A 146 -49.58 -1.03 -21.83
N HIS A 147 -48.79 -2.06 -21.69
CA HIS A 147 -47.39 -1.94 -21.25
C HIS A 147 -46.54 -3.04 -21.86
N SER A 148 -45.25 -2.76 -21.99
CA SER A 148 -44.29 -3.71 -22.60
C SER A 148 -43.24 -4.19 -21.57
N PHE A 149 -42.85 -5.46 -21.70
CA PHE A 149 -41.75 -6.04 -21.00
C PHE A 149 -40.98 -7.03 -21.86
N LEU A 150 -39.66 -6.84 -21.98
CA LEU A 150 -38.77 -7.58 -22.88
C LEU A 150 -39.34 -7.60 -24.34
N ASN A 151 -39.81 -8.76 -24.76
CA ASN A 151 -40.32 -8.97 -26.11
C ASN A 151 -41.87 -9.10 -26.17
N TYR A 152 -42.56 -8.75 -25.08
CA TYR A 152 -44.00 -8.92 -24.96
C TYR A 152 -44.70 -7.59 -24.67
N ILE A 153 -45.87 -7.38 -25.32
CA ILE A 153 -46.80 -6.31 -25.03
C ILE A 153 -48.01 -6.94 -24.30
N PHE A 154 -48.33 -6.41 -23.12
CA PHE A 154 -49.51 -6.82 -22.35
C PHE A 154 -50.66 -5.92 -22.72
N LEU A 155 -51.78 -6.53 -23.12
CA LEU A 155 -52.99 -5.85 -23.53
C LEU A 155 -54.17 -6.46 -22.82
N ASN A 156 -55.19 -5.63 -22.58
CA ASN A 156 -56.49 -6.16 -22.14
C ASN A 156 -57.18 -6.93 -23.29
N ASN A 157 -57.65 -8.14 -23.02
CA ASN A 157 -58.31 -9.01 -23.97
C ASN A 157 -59.55 -8.38 -24.60
N MET A 158 -60.38 -7.76 -23.83
CA MET A 158 -61.61 -7.07 -24.27
C MET A 158 -61.30 -5.91 -25.24
N ASN A 159 -60.26 -5.12 -24.93
CA ASN A 159 -59.88 -3.99 -25.79
C ASN A 159 -59.28 -4.46 -27.11
N PHE A 160 -58.55 -5.59 -27.09
CA PHE A 160 -58.00 -6.19 -28.28
C PHE A 160 -59.11 -6.75 -29.20
N GLU A 161 -60.06 -7.50 -28.66
CA GLU A 161 -61.16 -8.09 -29.43
C GLU A 161 -62.08 -7.02 -30.00
N ARG A 162 -62.28 -5.91 -29.29
CA ARG A 162 -63.13 -4.78 -29.76
C ARG A 162 -62.40 -3.85 -30.73
N GLY A 163 -61.12 -4.06 -30.99
CA GLY A 163 -60.31 -3.19 -31.85
C GLY A 163 -60.15 -1.75 -31.36
N VAL A 164 -60.27 -1.53 -30.04
CA VAL A 164 -60.23 -0.20 -29.40
C VAL A 164 -58.78 0.20 -29.01
N ILE A 165 -57.80 -0.35 -29.70
CA ILE A 165 -56.40 0.00 -29.40
C ILE A 165 -55.95 1.02 -30.42
N GLU A 166 -55.60 2.21 -29.94
CA GLU A 166 -55.05 3.28 -30.78
C GLU A 166 -53.69 2.85 -31.31
N ASN A 167 -53.48 2.99 -32.63
CA ASN A 167 -52.25 2.59 -33.33
C ASN A 167 -51.00 3.33 -32.78
N GLU A 168 -51.16 4.55 -32.30
CA GLU A 168 -50.13 5.37 -31.72
C GLU A 168 -49.62 4.75 -30.41
N ILE A 169 -50.52 4.27 -29.55
CA ILE A 169 -50.16 3.64 -28.28
C ILE A 169 -49.50 2.28 -28.53
N PHE A 170 -50.07 1.49 -29.48
CA PHE A 170 -49.39 0.25 -29.85
C PHE A 170 -47.98 0.48 -30.39
N SER A 171 -47.79 1.51 -31.22
CA SER A 171 -46.49 1.88 -31.75
C SER A 171 -45.52 2.39 -30.67
N HIS A 172 -46.04 3.04 -29.63
CA HIS A 172 -45.28 3.44 -28.45
C HIS A 172 -44.74 2.21 -27.70
N GLU A 173 -45.58 1.24 -27.38
CA GLU A 173 -45.16 -0.01 -26.74
C GLU A 173 -44.21 -0.83 -27.61
N LEU A 174 -44.41 -0.83 -28.91
CA LEU A 174 -43.51 -1.46 -29.85
C LEU A 174 -42.12 -0.83 -29.87
N ALA A 175 -42.02 0.49 -29.66
CA ALA A 175 -40.74 1.18 -29.57
C ALA A 175 -39.95 0.71 -28.33
N HIS A 176 -40.61 0.52 -27.17
CA HIS A 176 -39.95 -0.03 -25.98
C HIS A 176 -39.36 -1.43 -26.23
N ILE A 177 -40.08 -2.30 -26.94
CA ILE A 177 -39.58 -3.63 -27.29
C ILE A 177 -38.40 -3.54 -28.27
N LYS A 178 -38.54 -2.80 -29.36
CA LYS A 178 -37.51 -2.69 -30.40
C LYS A 178 -36.22 -2.08 -29.85
N GLN A 179 -36.31 -1.14 -28.92
CA GLN A 179 -35.18 -0.48 -28.29
C GLN A 179 -34.69 -1.21 -27.03
N LYS A 180 -35.35 -2.33 -26.64
CA LYS A 180 -34.99 -3.16 -25.48
C LYS A 180 -34.88 -2.38 -24.18
N HIS A 181 -35.78 -1.43 -23.92
CA HIS A 181 -35.80 -0.56 -22.74
C HIS A 181 -35.89 -1.35 -21.43
N SER A 182 -36.54 -2.51 -21.42
CA SER A 182 -36.63 -3.38 -20.25
C SER A 182 -35.27 -3.86 -19.74
N LEU A 183 -34.28 -4.02 -20.62
CA LEU A 183 -32.94 -4.44 -20.20
C LEU A 183 -32.23 -3.35 -19.38
N ASP A 184 -32.40 -2.07 -19.75
CA ASP A 184 -31.83 -0.95 -19.00
C ASP A 184 -32.45 -0.86 -17.60
N ILE A 185 -33.78 -1.10 -17.50
CA ILE A 185 -34.48 -1.10 -16.22
C ILE A 185 -34.01 -2.28 -15.36
N LEU A 186 -33.89 -3.47 -15.92
CA LEU A 186 -33.35 -4.63 -15.19
C LEU A 186 -31.92 -4.39 -14.71
N PHE A 187 -31.10 -3.75 -15.54
CA PHE A 187 -29.73 -3.39 -15.20
C PHE A 187 -29.65 -2.42 -14.00
N ILE A 188 -30.43 -1.31 -14.04
CA ILE A 188 -30.40 -0.35 -12.92
C ILE A 188 -31.01 -0.91 -11.65
N GLU A 189 -32.06 -1.75 -11.75
CA GLU A 189 -32.66 -2.44 -10.60
C GLU A 189 -31.62 -3.36 -9.95
N LEU A 190 -30.89 -4.14 -10.75
CA LEU A 190 -29.85 -5.03 -10.25
C LEU A 190 -28.74 -4.26 -9.53
N ILE A 191 -28.24 -3.18 -10.12
CA ILE A 191 -27.25 -2.32 -9.46
C ILE A 191 -27.79 -1.72 -8.16
N THR A 192 -29.03 -1.26 -8.17
CA THR A 192 -29.66 -0.65 -6.99
C THR A 192 -29.80 -1.64 -5.84
N ILE A 193 -29.99 -2.93 -6.11
CA ILE A 193 -30.02 -3.96 -5.06
C ILE A 193 -28.70 -4.02 -4.30
N PHE A 194 -27.56 -4.00 -5.01
CA PHE A 194 -26.25 -4.05 -4.37
C PHE A 194 -25.78 -2.70 -3.83
N ALA A 195 -26.23 -1.60 -4.40
CA ALA A 195 -25.82 -0.26 -4.01
C ALA A 195 -27.00 0.58 -3.49
N TRP A 196 -27.92 -0.04 -2.77
CA TRP A 196 -29.16 0.58 -2.26
C TRP A 196 -28.92 1.80 -1.36
N ILE A 197 -27.74 1.90 -0.75
CA ILE A 197 -27.31 3.05 0.06
C ILE A 197 -27.10 4.30 -0.81
N ASN A 198 -26.85 4.15 -2.12
CA ASN A 198 -26.63 5.28 -3.01
C ASN A 198 -27.94 5.92 -3.47
N PRO A 199 -28.30 7.12 -2.95
CA PRO A 199 -29.57 7.76 -3.29
C PRO A 199 -29.66 8.22 -4.74
N PHE A 200 -28.52 8.47 -5.39
CA PHE A 200 -28.51 8.93 -6.78
C PHE A 200 -28.96 7.87 -7.78
N LEU A 201 -28.84 6.59 -7.46
CA LEU A 201 -29.33 5.51 -8.33
C LEU A 201 -30.85 5.59 -8.54
N TYR A 202 -31.59 6.02 -7.55
CA TYR A 202 -33.04 6.25 -7.68
C TYR A 202 -33.35 7.40 -8.64
N LEU A 203 -32.53 8.45 -8.64
CA LEU A 203 -32.64 9.56 -9.57
C LEU A 203 -32.28 9.11 -11.00
N TYR A 204 -31.21 8.33 -11.16
CA TYR A 204 -30.83 7.72 -12.43
C TYR A 204 -31.96 6.85 -13.00
N ARG A 205 -32.57 6.00 -12.18
CA ARG A 205 -33.71 5.17 -12.57
C ARG A 205 -34.84 6.01 -13.15
N ASN A 206 -35.24 7.05 -12.46
CA ASN A 206 -36.34 7.93 -12.91
C ASN A 206 -35.95 8.64 -14.22
N SER A 207 -34.71 9.08 -14.36
CA SER A 207 -34.23 9.73 -15.58
C SER A 207 -34.12 8.77 -16.77
N ILE A 208 -33.69 7.52 -16.54
CA ILE A 208 -33.66 6.47 -17.56
C ILE A 208 -35.09 6.17 -18.04
N GLN A 209 -36.03 6.00 -17.11
CA GLN A 209 -37.43 5.77 -17.46
C GLN A 209 -38.02 6.92 -18.28
N LEU A 210 -37.81 8.18 -17.83
CA LEU A 210 -38.26 9.36 -18.58
C LEU A 210 -37.61 9.46 -19.96
N ASN A 211 -36.34 9.13 -20.09
CA ASN A 211 -35.65 9.14 -21.38
C ASN A 211 -36.17 8.03 -22.33
N HIS A 212 -36.57 6.88 -21.79
CA HIS A 212 -37.23 5.83 -22.55
C HIS A 212 -38.57 6.31 -23.12
N GLU A 213 -39.36 7.05 -22.32
CA GLU A 213 -40.59 7.65 -22.78
C GLU A 213 -40.32 8.64 -23.92
N PHE A 214 -39.31 9.50 -23.81
CA PHE A 214 -38.93 10.42 -24.90
C PHE A 214 -38.55 9.67 -26.18
N LEU A 215 -37.82 8.57 -26.09
CA LEU A 215 -37.40 7.74 -27.21
C LEU A 215 -38.61 7.05 -27.87
N ALA A 216 -39.58 6.58 -27.10
CA ALA A 216 -40.78 5.98 -27.58
C ALA A 216 -41.69 7.02 -28.24
N ASP A 217 -41.84 8.21 -27.65
CA ASP A 217 -42.57 9.34 -28.22
C ASP A 217 -41.95 9.79 -29.55
N GLU A 218 -40.62 9.88 -29.63
CA GLU A 218 -39.90 10.23 -30.87
C GLU A 218 -40.21 9.22 -32.00
N TYR A 219 -40.25 7.93 -31.64
CA TYR A 219 -40.60 6.88 -32.59
C TYR A 219 -42.04 7.01 -33.14
N VAL A 220 -43.03 7.36 -32.25
CA VAL A 220 -44.41 7.58 -32.63
C VAL A 220 -44.55 8.83 -33.51
N VAL A 221 -43.97 9.96 -33.08
CA VAL A 221 -44.05 11.24 -33.80
C VAL A 221 -43.37 11.14 -35.19
N TYR A 222 -42.33 10.31 -35.33
CA TYR A 222 -41.73 10.03 -36.65
C TYR A 222 -42.62 9.23 -37.57
N ARG A 223 -43.42 8.30 -37.02
CA ARG A 223 -44.29 7.40 -37.80
C ARG A 223 -45.64 8.01 -38.16
N TYR A 224 -46.18 8.86 -37.24
CA TYR A 224 -47.48 9.47 -37.40
C TYR A 224 -47.35 10.99 -37.52
N PRO A 225 -47.81 11.59 -38.63
CA PRO A 225 -47.60 13.02 -38.90
C PRO A 225 -48.40 13.94 -38.00
N TYR A 226 -49.52 13.44 -37.43
CA TYR A 226 -50.41 14.25 -36.59
C TYR A 226 -50.00 14.21 -35.11
N LYS A 227 -48.90 14.86 -34.78
CA LYS A 227 -48.32 14.95 -33.47
C LYS A 227 -49.32 15.44 -32.39
N HIS A 228 -50.20 16.38 -32.75
CA HIS A 228 -51.17 16.98 -31.81
C HIS A 228 -52.17 15.94 -31.29
N ASN A 229 -52.65 15.05 -32.17
CA ASN A 229 -53.57 13.99 -31.78
C ASN A 229 -52.92 13.05 -30.75
N TYR A 230 -51.66 12.68 -30.97
CA TYR A 230 -50.93 11.86 -30.01
C TYR A 230 -50.76 12.56 -28.64
N GLN A 231 -50.47 13.87 -28.64
CA GLN A 231 -50.38 14.66 -27.41
C GLN A 231 -51.68 14.73 -26.64
N LEU A 232 -52.84 14.91 -27.36
CA LEU A 232 -54.20 14.87 -26.78
C LEU A 232 -54.49 13.50 -26.18
N LEU A 233 -54.16 12.44 -26.90
CA LEU A 233 -54.36 11.06 -26.47
C LEU A 233 -53.57 10.74 -25.18
N LEU A 234 -52.36 11.23 -25.03
CA LEU A 234 -51.54 11.13 -23.77
C LEU A 234 -52.21 11.90 -22.63
N LEU A 235 -52.76 13.08 -22.90
CA LEU A 235 -53.49 13.90 -21.88
C LEU A 235 -54.79 13.24 -21.44
N ASP A 236 -55.55 12.65 -22.36
CA ASP A 236 -56.82 11.99 -22.02
C ASP A 236 -56.61 10.77 -21.12
N LYS A 237 -55.54 10.01 -21.34
CA LYS A 237 -55.15 8.90 -20.46
C LYS A 237 -54.87 9.31 -19.04
N THR A 238 -54.37 10.55 -18.79
CA THR A 238 -54.12 11.06 -17.45
C THR A 238 -55.39 11.51 -16.72
N ARG A 239 -56.47 11.77 -17.44
CA ARG A 239 -57.75 12.19 -16.82
C ARG A 239 -58.49 11.09 -16.05
N LYS A 240 -58.11 9.82 -16.26
CA LYS A 240 -58.70 8.71 -15.50
C LYS A 240 -58.26 8.82 -14.03
N PRO A 241 -59.20 8.92 -13.07
CA PRO A 241 -58.86 9.08 -11.67
C PRO A 241 -58.11 7.86 -11.17
N SER A 242 -56.82 8.02 -10.82
CA SER A 242 -56.10 7.04 -10.04
C SER A 242 -56.52 7.13 -8.58
N ILE A 243 -56.84 6.02 -7.96
CA ILE A 243 -57.34 5.88 -6.60
C ILE A 243 -56.37 6.46 -5.52
N LEU A 244 -55.13 6.77 -5.91
CA LEU A 244 -54.12 7.31 -5.02
C LEU A 244 -53.71 8.74 -5.45
N VAL A 245 -54.16 9.74 -4.70
CA VAL A 245 -53.94 11.18 -4.94
C VAL A 245 -52.43 11.55 -5.02
N LEU A 246 -51.56 10.85 -4.29
CA LEU A 246 -50.12 11.11 -4.29
C LEU A 246 -49.40 10.63 -5.58
N SER A 247 -49.92 9.64 -6.31
CA SER A 247 -49.33 9.16 -7.56
C SER A 247 -49.71 10.03 -8.76
N SER A 248 -50.83 10.76 -8.70
CA SER A 248 -51.35 11.57 -9.80
C SER A 248 -50.45 12.80 -10.12
N SER A 249 -49.82 13.39 -9.10
CA SER A 249 -48.97 14.57 -9.29
C SER A 249 -47.65 14.23 -10.01
N PHE A 250 -47.07 13.05 -9.74
CA PHE A 250 -45.85 12.59 -10.41
C PHE A 250 -46.12 12.23 -11.89
N ASN A 251 -47.23 11.57 -12.17
CA ASN A 251 -47.60 11.23 -13.56
C ASN A 251 -47.86 12.48 -14.39
N TYR A 252 -48.49 13.51 -13.82
CA TYR A 252 -48.71 14.79 -14.51
C TYR A 252 -47.39 15.48 -14.90
N LEU A 253 -46.41 15.53 -13.97
CA LEU A 253 -45.08 16.14 -14.28
C LEU A 253 -44.33 15.40 -15.38
N GLN A 254 -44.39 14.08 -15.41
CA GLN A 254 -43.76 13.29 -16.47
C GLN A 254 -44.41 13.56 -17.83
N ILE A 255 -45.73 13.59 -17.91
CA ILE A 255 -46.47 13.87 -19.15
C ILE A 255 -46.19 15.28 -19.64
N LYS A 256 -46.17 16.28 -18.75
CA LYS A 256 -45.79 17.64 -19.08
C LYS A 256 -44.40 17.69 -19.72
N LYS A 257 -43.39 16.98 -19.15
CA LYS A 257 -42.04 16.88 -19.72
C LYS A 257 -42.04 16.22 -21.10
N ARG A 258 -42.84 15.16 -21.30
CA ARG A 258 -42.99 14.46 -22.59
C ARG A 258 -43.53 15.41 -23.69
N ILE A 259 -44.65 16.10 -23.39
CA ILE A 259 -45.28 17.03 -24.34
C ILE A 259 -44.33 18.18 -24.69
N MET A 260 -43.67 18.76 -23.70
CA MET A 260 -42.67 19.83 -23.93
C MET A 260 -41.50 19.32 -24.77
N MET A 261 -41.01 18.12 -24.53
CA MET A 261 -39.89 17.54 -25.28
C MET A 261 -40.25 17.21 -26.73
N MET A 262 -41.46 16.70 -26.97
CA MET A 262 -41.95 16.50 -28.34
C MET A 262 -42.02 17.80 -29.12
N SER A 263 -42.33 18.92 -28.50
CA SER A 263 -42.50 20.24 -29.13
C SER A 263 -41.15 21.02 -29.25
N LYS A 264 -40.10 20.57 -28.59
CA LYS A 264 -38.81 21.25 -28.58
C LYS A 264 -38.11 21.11 -29.93
N ILE A 265 -37.55 22.24 -30.41
CA ILE A 265 -36.60 22.28 -31.54
C ILE A 265 -35.20 22.44 -31.01
N THR A 266 -34.32 21.53 -31.29
CA THR A 266 -32.92 21.57 -30.85
C THR A 266 -32.01 21.88 -32.06
N SER A 267 -31.13 22.85 -31.93
CA SER A 267 -30.14 23.12 -32.98
C SER A 267 -29.07 22.02 -32.98
N LEU A 268 -28.76 21.50 -34.14
CA LEU A 268 -27.77 20.43 -34.32
C LEU A 268 -26.39 20.85 -33.77
N ARG A 269 -26.00 22.11 -33.97
CA ARG A 269 -24.71 22.67 -33.50
C ARG A 269 -24.59 22.62 -31.97
N MET A 270 -25.64 23.05 -31.26
CA MET A 270 -25.65 23.01 -29.78
C MET A 270 -25.66 21.58 -29.25
N ALA A 271 -26.36 20.67 -29.93
CA ALA A 271 -26.38 19.26 -29.57
C ALA A 271 -24.98 18.61 -29.68
N ILE A 272 -24.25 18.88 -30.75
CA ILE A 272 -22.87 18.39 -30.96
C ILE A 272 -21.93 18.98 -29.92
N LEU A 273 -21.98 20.31 -29.71
CA LEU A 273 -21.11 20.98 -28.78
C LEU A 273 -21.26 20.45 -27.33
N LYS A 274 -22.50 20.20 -26.90
CA LYS A 274 -22.78 19.60 -25.59
C LYS A 274 -22.26 18.16 -25.48
N LYS A 275 -22.38 17.35 -26.54
CA LYS A 275 -21.81 16.00 -26.54
C LYS A 275 -20.28 16.01 -26.39
N ILE A 276 -19.59 16.91 -27.08
CA ILE A 276 -18.12 17.04 -27.01
C ILE A 276 -17.69 17.57 -25.64
N ALA A 277 -18.41 18.57 -25.09
CA ALA A 277 -18.09 19.17 -23.80
C ALA A 277 -18.17 18.17 -22.63
N ILE A 278 -18.92 17.09 -22.76
CA ILE A 278 -19.03 16.07 -21.71
C ILE A 278 -17.75 15.23 -21.57
N ILE A 279 -17.01 14.99 -22.66
CA ILE A 279 -15.83 14.13 -22.63
C ILE A 279 -14.77 14.64 -21.62
N PRO A 280 -14.30 15.89 -21.69
CA PRO A 280 -13.32 16.39 -20.72
C PRO A 280 -13.86 16.40 -19.28
N VAL A 281 -15.16 16.62 -19.10
CA VAL A 281 -15.78 16.63 -17.77
C VAL A 281 -15.81 15.22 -17.16
N VAL A 282 -16.13 14.20 -17.96
CA VAL A 282 -16.08 12.79 -17.51
C VAL A 282 -14.65 12.39 -17.15
N VAL A 283 -13.67 12.78 -17.97
CA VAL A 283 -12.24 12.52 -17.69
C VAL A 283 -11.82 13.20 -16.40
N ALA A 284 -12.15 14.48 -16.23
CA ALA A 284 -11.85 15.23 -15.00
C ALA A 284 -12.50 14.58 -13.76
N THR A 285 -13.76 14.15 -13.89
CA THR A 285 -14.45 13.42 -12.82
C THR A 285 -13.74 12.10 -12.49
N GLY A 286 -13.31 11.34 -13.49
CA GLY A 286 -12.54 10.11 -13.31
C GLY A 286 -11.23 10.33 -12.57
N LEU A 287 -10.48 11.37 -12.95
CA LEU A 287 -9.23 11.76 -12.28
C LEU A 287 -9.46 12.24 -10.84
N LEU A 288 -10.56 12.95 -10.59
CA LEU A 288 -10.91 13.49 -9.27
C LEU A 288 -11.21 12.35 -8.27
N PHE A 289 -12.00 11.36 -8.70
CA PHE A 289 -12.46 10.27 -7.83
C PHE A 289 -11.58 9.02 -7.86
N SER A 290 -10.57 8.96 -8.72
CA SER A 290 -9.59 7.90 -8.71
C SER A 290 -8.86 7.81 -7.37
N SER A 291 -8.32 6.65 -7.07
CA SER A 291 -7.49 6.45 -5.88
C SER A 291 -6.04 6.81 -6.21
N ARG A 292 -5.49 7.77 -5.44
CA ARG A 292 -4.05 8.10 -5.51
C ARG A 292 -3.34 7.23 -4.48
N THR A 293 -2.54 6.30 -4.91
CA THR A 293 -1.51 5.70 -4.07
C THR A 293 -0.28 6.59 -4.19
N VAL A 294 0.04 7.30 -3.13
CA VAL A 294 1.40 7.83 -2.95
C VAL A 294 2.26 6.58 -2.88
N ALA A 295 3.00 6.27 -3.96
CA ALA A 295 4.13 5.40 -3.81
C ALA A 295 5.08 6.18 -2.91
N GLN A 296 5.05 5.91 -1.59
CA GLN A 296 6.21 6.13 -0.78
C GLN A 296 7.28 5.31 -1.50
N GLU A 297 8.19 5.99 -2.18
CA GLU A 297 9.48 5.40 -2.43
C GLU A 297 9.92 5.01 -1.03
N ILE A 298 9.85 3.72 -0.70
CA ILE A 298 10.49 3.20 0.49
C ILE A 298 11.92 3.61 0.23
N GLU A 299 12.36 4.67 0.91
CA GLU A 299 13.76 5.00 0.99
C GLU A 299 14.39 3.67 1.37
N LYS A 300 15.09 3.06 0.44
CA LYS A 300 15.66 1.72 0.64
C LYS A 300 16.82 1.95 1.58
N ASP A 301 16.51 2.17 2.87
CA ASP A 301 17.50 2.30 3.91
C ASP A 301 18.30 1.01 3.93
N ALA A 302 19.55 1.12 3.48
CA ALA A 302 20.47 0.01 3.58
C ALA A 302 20.78 -0.20 5.06
N VAL A 303 20.50 -1.37 5.56
CA VAL A 303 20.95 -1.76 6.90
C VAL A 303 22.40 -2.14 6.79
N VAL A 304 23.30 -1.30 7.32
CA VAL A 304 24.72 -1.59 7.49
C VAL A 304 24.96 -1.80 8.97
N ALA A 305 25.10 -3.04 9.38
CA ALA A 305 25.37 -3.38 10.78
C ALA A 305 26.78 -3.98 10.88
N PRO A 306 27.66 -3.49 11.79
CA PRO A 306 28.88 -4.19 12.14
C PRO A 306 28.52 -5.41 12.97
N VAL A 307 29.17 -6.52 12.72
CA VAL A 307 28.97 -7.77 13.49
C VAL A 307 29.31 -7.56 14.97
N LYS A 308 30.13 -6.55 15.30
CA LYS A 308 30.57 -6.24 16.66
C LYS A 308 30.60 -4.72 16.92
N MET A 309 29.46 -4.14 17.31
CA MET A 309 29.32 -2.72 17.72
C MET A 309 29.84 -1.71 16.67
N ASN A 310 29.36 -0.53 16.47
CA ASN A 310 29.78 0.47 15.46
C ASN A 310 31.27 0.92 15.54
N ILE A 311 32.19 -0.04 15.76
CA ILE A 311 33.62 0.18 15.89
C ILE A 311 34.34 -0.76 14.93
N LEU A 312 35.24 -0.22 14.13
CA LEU A 312 36.19 -0.96 13.31
C LEU A 312 37.59 -0.80 13.91
N TYR A 313 38.41 -1.84 13.76
CA TYR A 313 39.77 -1.82 14.24
C TYR A 313 40.76 -1.67 13.11
N ARG A 314 41.71 -0.76 13.30
CA ARG A 314 42.76 -0.42 12.32
C ARG A 314 43.74 -1.57 12.15
N GLY A 315 44.14 -1.82 10.90
CA GLY A 315 45.15 -2.81 10.57
C GLY A 315 44.70 -4.26 10.57
N VAL A 316 43.39 -4.49 10.72
CA VAL A 316 42.78 -5.81 10.59
C VAL A 316 41.55 -5.74 9.71
N SER A 317 41.15 -6.89 9.14
CA SER A 317 39.91 -7.01 8.40
C SER A 317 38.72 -7.09 9.37
N ASN A 318 37.76 -6.19 9.20
CA ASN A 318 36.56 -6.13 10.03
C ASN A 318 35.36 -6.63 9.25
N PRO A 319 34.73 -7.75 9.64
CA PRO A 319 33.54 -8.24 8.99
C PRO A 319 32.34 -7.34 9.29
N ILE A 320 31.62 -6.98 8.23
CA ILE A 320 30.34 -6.25 8.31
C ILE A 320 29.30 -6.93 7.42
N GLU A 321 28.05 -6.76 7.75
CA GLU A 321 26.92 -7.21 6.95
C GLU A 321 26.22 -6.00 6.33
N ILE A 322 25.92 -6.08 5.02
CA ILE A 322 25.19 -5.05 4.29
C ILE A 322 24.01 -5.71 3.61
N SER A 323 22.80 -5.32 3.96
CA SER A 323 21.59 -5.74 3.28
C SER A 323 20.71 -4.55 2.91
N VAL A 324 20.06 -4.64 1.75
CA VAL A 324 19.09 -3.65 1.29
C VAL A 324 17.76 -4.38 1.07
N PRO A 325 16.69 -4.03 1.81
CA PRO A 325 15.41 -4.71 1.69
C PRO A 325 14.89 -4.72 0.24
N GLY A 326 14.50 -5.90 -0.24
CA GLY A 326 13.95 -6.08 -1.59
C GLY A 326 14.96 -5.97 -2.74
N VAL A 327 16.29 -6.00 -2.45
CA VAL A 327 17.35 -5.99 -3.45
C VAL A 327 18.22 -7.23 -3.30
N SER A 328 18.49 -7.91 -4.43
CA SER A 328 19.45 -9.03 -4.44
C SER A 328 20.84 -8.52 -4.07
N SER A 329 21.58 -9.30 -3.26
CA SER A 329 22.95 -8.97 -2.81
C SER A 329 23.92 -8.70 -3.97
N ASP A 330 23.67 -9.27 -5.16
CA ASP A 330 24.53 -9.08 -6.34
C ASP A 330 24.49 -7.66 -6.90
N LYS A 331 23.37 -6.94 -6.67
CA LYS A 331 23.19 -5.56 -7.10
C LYS A 331 23.68 -4.53 -6.08
N VAL A 332 24.09 -5.00 -4.89
CA VAL A 332 24.60 -4.16 -3.83
C VAL A 332 26.11 -4.04 -3.96
N THR A 333 26.58 -2.79 -4.02
CA THR A 333 28.02 -2.43 -3.99
C THR A 333 28.27 -1.49 -2.83
N ALA A 334 29.48 -1.46 -2.31
CA ALA A 334 29.85 -0.59 -1.21
C ALA A 334 31.23 0.03 -1.43
N SER A 335 31.42 1.25 -0.93
CA SER A 335 32.70 1.97 -0.92
C SER A 335 32.97 2.57 0.43
N VAL A 336 34.24 2.90 0.73
CA VAL A 336 34.65 3.54 1.98
C VAL A 336 35.46 4.79 1.70
N THR A 337 35.38 5.79 2.58
CA THR A 337 36.10 7.06 2.42
C THR A 337 37.59 6.92 2.66
N ASN A 338 38.04 6.01 3.55
CA ASN A 338 39.43 5.79 3.86
C ASN A 338 39.66 4.33 4.27
N GLY A 339 40.44 3.60 3.47
CA GLY A 339 40.67 2.18 3.62
C GLY A 339 40.19 1.37 2.43
N THR A 340 39.92 0.10 2.63
CA THR A 340 39.43 -0.81 1.58
C THR A 340 38.22 -1.57 2.06
N ILE A 341 37.26 -1.84 1.15
CA ILE A 341 36.14 -2.72 1.38
C ILE A 341 36.12 -3.79 0.30
N LYS A 342 35.84 -5.04 0.70
CA LYS A 342 35.77 -6.19 -0.22
C LYS A 342 34.52 -7.00 0.09
N LYS A 343 33.84 -7.46 -0.96
CA LYS A 343 32.75 -8.43 -0.82
C LYS A 343 33.34 -9.84 -0.66
N VAL A 344 32.86 -10.57 0.33
CA VAL A 344 33.23 -11.96 0.64
C VAL A 344 32.00 -12.85 0.62
N THR A 345 32.19 -14.16 0.71
CA THR A 345 31.09 -15.15 0.60
C THR A 345 29.95 -14.88 1.61
N ASN A 346 30.27 -14.44 2.82
CA ASN A 346 29.33 -14.23 3.92
C ASN A 346 29.24 -12.77 4.36
N GLY A 347 29.30 -11.82 3.42
CA GLY A 347 29.17 -10.40 3.77
C GLY A 347 30.25 -9.52 3.15
N TRP A 348 30.78 -8.60 3.92
CA TRP A 348 31.78 -7.62 3.49
C TRP A 348 32.89 -7.53 4.52
N GLU A 349 34.10 -7.27 4.07
CA GLU A 349 35.27 -7.00 4.92
C GLU A 349 35.79 -5.61 4.70
N VAL A 350 35.91 -4.85 5.78
CA VAL A 350 36.43 -3.49 5.78
C VAL A 350 37.78 -3.45 6.50
N SER A 351 38.78 -2.93 5.80
CA SER A 351 40.10 -2.61 6.39
C SER A 351 40.24 -1.09 6.41
N PRO A 352 40.01 -0.44 7.56
CA PRO A 352 40.05 1.01 7.69
C PRO A 352 41.52 1.54 7.60
N GLY A 353 41.66 2.73 7.04
CA GLY A 353 42.94 3.46 7.01
C GLY A 353 43.20 4.21 8.32
N ASP A 354 43.99 5.31 8.24
CA ASP A 354 44.49 6.01 9.42
C ASP A 354 43.55 7.02 10.08
N GLN A 355 42.39 7.30 9.49
CA GLN A 355 41.37 8.20 10.08
C GLN A 355 40.64 7.56 11.28
N ASN A 356 40.20 8.40 12.21
CA ASN A 356 39.46 7.93 13.38
C ASN A 356 38.00 7.61 13.09
N GLU A 357 37.48 8.04 11.92
CA GLU A 357 36.15 7.75 11.42
C GLU A 357 36.20 7.47 9.92
N ILE A 358 35.39 6.54 9.47
CA ILE A 358 35.18 6.25 8.05
C ILE A 358 33.69 6.15 7.75
N VAL A 359 33.33 6.49 6.51
CA VAL A 359 31.97 6.36 6.01
C VAL A 359 31.93 5.19 5.05
N VAL A 360 31.04 4.25 5.30
CA VAL A 360 30.68 3.19 4.36
C VAL A 360 29.46 3.66 3.57
N THR A 361 29.64 3.85 2.27
CA THR A 361 28.57 4.23 1.33
C THR A 361 28.07 2.98 0.62
N VAL A 362 26.76 2.75 0.68
CA VAL A 362 26.10 1.64 0.01
C VAL A 362 25.41 2.12 -1.25
N LEU A 363 25.65 1.42 -2.37
CA LEU A 363 25.07 1.73 -3.66
C LEU A 363 24.26 0.52 -4.18
N VAL A 364 23.17 0.80 -4.89
CA VAL A 364 22.38 -0.17 -5.65
C VAL A 364 22.29 0.31 -7.09
N ASP A 365 22.70 -0.51 -8.04
CA ASP A 365 22.76 -0.14 -9.46
C ASP A 365 23.49 1.22 -9.69
N ASN A 366 24.61 1.45 -8.99
CA ASN A 366 25.45 2.67 -8.98
C ASN A 366 24.74 3.94 -8.42
N LYS A 367 23.56 3.79 -7.79
CA LYS A 367 22.91 4.90 -7.07
C LYS A 367 23.16 4.76 -5.58
N LYS A 368 23.57 5.85 -4.94
CA LYS A 368 23.75 5.89 -3.49
C LYS A 368 22.42 5.68 -2.78
N VAL A 369 22.42 4.75 -1.83
CA VAL A 369 21.24 4.39 -1.03
C VAL A 369 21.41 4.82 0.42
N SER A 370 22.61 4.60 1.02
CA SER A 370 22.84 4.94 2.43
C SER A 370 24.31 5.19 2.72
N ASP A 371 24.58 6.01 3.76
CA ASP A 371 25.88 6.21 4.36
C ASP A 371 25.83 5.77 5.81
N LYS A 372 26.90 5.08 6.26
CA LYS A 372 27.05 4.70 7.67
C LYS A 372 28.41 5.08 8.18
N ILE A 373 28.45 5.84 9.26
CA ILE A 373 29.69 6.27 9.91
C ILE A 373 30.13 5.22 10.93
N PHE A 374 31.39 4.82 10.85
CA PHE A 374 32.06 3.93 11.78
C PHE A 374 33.23 4.63 12.45
N ARG A 375 33.38 4.44 13.75
CA ARG A 375 34.56 4.87 14.52
C ARG A 375 35.66 3.85 14.35
N VAL A 376 36.87 4.32 14.09
CA VAL A 376 38.07 3.48 13.94
C VAL A 376 38.93 3.58 15.21
N LYS A 377 39.19 2.45 15.82
CA LYS A 377 40.06 2.33 16.98
C LYS A 377 41.32 1.54 16.65
N SER A 378 42.40 1.80 17.37
CA SER A 378 43.57 0.95 17.35
C SER A 378 43.30 -0.32 18.17
N ILE A 379 43.95 -1.41 17.78
CA ILE A 379 43.94 -2.66 18.57
C ILE A 379 44.57 -2.35 19.90
N PRO A 380 43.96 -2.78 21.05
CA PRO A 380 44.52 -2.58 22.38
C PRO A 380 45.88 -3.28 22.51
N ASN A 381 46.71 -2.79 23.45
CA ASN A 381 47.98 -3.43 23.74
C ASN A 381 47.75 -4.79 24.42
N PRO A 382 48.38 -5.85 23.93
CA PRO A 382 48.32 -7.14 24.58
C PRO A 382 49.12 -7.17 25.89
N VAL A 383 48.89 -8.17 26.69
CA VAL A 383 49.63 -8.43 27.92
C VAL A 383 50.63 -9.58 27.65
N ALA A 384 51.88 -9.36 27.99
CA ALA A 384 52.84 -10.45 27.94
C ALA A 384 52.59 -11.44 29.10
N ILE A 385 52.73 -12.70 28.83
CA ILE A 385 52.52 -13.78 29.83
C ILE A 385 53.68 -14.77 29.76
N PHE A 386 54.06 -15.29 30.91
CA PHE A 386 55.02 -16.37 31.08
C PHE A 386 54.41 -17.45 31.94
N ALA A 387 54.31 -18.70 31.43
CA ALA A 387 53.56 -19.79 32.08
C ALA A 387 52.14 -19.38 32.47
N GLU A 388 51.38 -18.76 31.52
CA GLU A 388 50.01 -18.26 31.71
C GLU A 388 49.83 -17.15 32.77
N LYS A 389 50.94 -16.53 33.24
CA LYS A 389 50.91 -15.47 34.26
C LYS A 389 51.55 -14.19 33.74
N SER A 390 50.94 -13.05 34.06
CA SER A 390 51.49 -11.72 33.81
C SER A 390 52.14 -11.13 35.08
N GLU A 391 51.85 -11.67 36.26
CA GLU A 391 52.41 -11.22 37.58
C GLU A 391 52.15 -12.30 38.64
N GLY A 392 52.77 -12.15 39.82
CA GLY A 392 52.54 -12.98 41.00
C GLY A 392 53.59 -14.07 41.22
N ASN A 393 53.19 -15.18 41.82
CA ASN A 393 54.11 -16.26 42.21
C ASN A 393 54.15 -17.36 41.14
N ILE A 394 55.38 -17.88 40.88
CA ILE A 394 55.61 -19.02 39.98
C ILE A 394 56.48 -20.07 40.67
N SER A 395 56.11 -21.34 40.48
CA SER A 395 56.98 -22.44 40.90
C SER A 395 58.25 -22.50 40.07
N LYS A 396 59.40 -22.72 40.71
CA LYS A 396 60.66 -22.85 40.00
C LYS A 396 60.70 -23.92 38.92
N ASP A 397 60.01 -25.07 39.15
CA ASP A 397 59.90 -26.14 38.22
C ASP A 397 59.09 -25.75 36.96
N ILE A 398 58.04 -24.95 37.12
CA ILE A 398 57.21 -24.44 36.03
C ILE A 398 58.03 -23.42 35.25
N ALA A 399 58.75 -22.51 35.90
CA ALA A 399 59.56 -21.50 35.25
C ALA A 399 60.66 -22.11 34.40
N LEU A 400 61.30 -23.19 34.85
CA LEU A 400 62.35 -23.90 34.12
C LEU A 400 61.81 -24.77 32.94
N LYS A 401 60.58 -25.24 33.04
CA LYS A 401 59.92 -26.02 31.99
C LYS A 401 59.30 -25.14 30.88
N THR A 402 59.03 -23.90 31.18
CA THR A 402 58.43 -22.97 30.20
C THR A 402 59.51 -22.48 29.19
N GLU A 403 59.26 -22.72 27.92
CA GLU A 403 60.23 -22.46 26.86
C GLU A 403 59.96 -21.14 26.13
N LEU A 404 58.75 -20.63 26.21
CA LEU A 404 58.30 -19.49 25.40
C LEU A 404 57.68 -18.40 26.31
N LEU A 405 57.94 -17.17 25.95
CA LEU A 405 57.17 -16.02 26.36
C LEU A 405 56.00 -15.85 25.39
N ASP A 406 54.79 -15.67 25.87
CA ASP A 406 53.61 -15.55 25.04
C ASP A 406 52.89 -14.21 25.29
N VAL A 407 51.87 -13.94 24.51
CA VAL A 407 51.12 -12.67 24.51
C VAL A 407 49.66 -12.93 24.44
N GLU A 408 48.87 -12.37 25.34
CA GLU A 408 47.43 -12.52 25.40
C GLU A 408 46.73 -11.17 25.25
N LEU A 409 45.64 -11.14 24.47
CA LEU A 409 44.69 -10.04 24.44
C LEU A 409 43.54 -10.32 25.37
N LYS A 410 43.54 -9.70 26.56
CA LYS A 410 42.45 -9.84 27.53
C LYS A 410 41.20 -9.10 27.04
N ASP A 411 40.02 -9.72 27.18
CA ASP A 411 38.70 -9.12 26.89
C ASP A 411 38.55 -8.56 25.46
N PHE A 412 39.26 -9.19 24.50
CA PHE A 412 39.18 -8.79 23.11
C PHE A 412 38.56 -9.89 22.25
N VAL A 413 37.58 -9.53 21.42
CA VAL A 413 36.71 -10.47 20.70
C VAL A 413 37.38 -11.15 19.50
N TRP A 414 38.47 -10.51 18.96
CA TRP A 414 39.22 -11.12 17.85
C TRP A 414 40.39 -11.91 18.38
N ASP A 415 40.60 -13.09 17.84
CA ASP A 415 41.81 -13.88 18.05
C ASP A 415 42.92 -13.35 17.15
N LEU A 416 43.70 -12.40 17.69
CA LEU A 416 44.78 -11.75 16.98
C LEU A 416 46.14 -12.26 17.49
N LYS A 417 46.98 -12.68 16.56
CA LYS A 417 48.33 -13.17 16.87
C LYS A 417 49.34 -12.04 16.91
N PHE A 418 50.02 -11.96 18.01
CA PHE A 418 51.19 -11.09 18.19
C PHE A 418 52.46 -11.90 18.19
N THR A 419 53.56 -11.31 17.68
CA THR A 419 54.85 -11.95 17.64
C THR A 419 55.84 -11.15 18.46
N ILE A 420 56.41 -11.77 19.50
CA ILE A 420 57.46 -11.15 20.29
C ILE A 420 58.77 -11.08 19.47
N LYS A 421 59.36 -9.89 19.40
CA LYS A 421 60.63 -9.64 18.67
C LYS A 421 61.83 -9.75 19.57
N SER A 422 61.70 -9.27 20.79
CA SER A 422 62.78 -9.30 21.79
C SER A 422 62.23 -9.08 23.18
N PHE A 423 62.92 -9.53 24.14
CA PHE A 423 62.69 -9.23 25.57
C PHE A 423 63.96 -9.41 26.37
N THR A 424 64.02 -8.84 27.58
CA THR A 424 65.14 -8.92 28.50
C THR A 424 64.69 -9.57 29.79
N LEU A 425 65.35 -10.65 30.22
CA LEU A 425 65.20 -11.20 31.56
C LEU A 425 66.14 -10.48 32.50
N PHE A 426 65.59 -9.96 33.61
CA PHE A 426 66.37 -9.46 34.74
C PHE A 426 66.07 -10.36 35.93
N CYS A 427 67.15 -10.77 36.64
CA CYS A 427 67.05 -11.42 37.95
C CYS A 427 68.15 -10.92 38.86
N SER A 428 67.80 -10.81 40.16
CA SER A 428 68.75 -10.46 41.20
C SER A 428 68.94 -11.64 42.13
N ASN A 429 70.11 -12.15 42.28
CA ASN A 429 70.44 -13.21 43.21
C ASN A 429 71.58 -12.79 44.13
N GLU A 430 72.01 -13.65 45.03
CA GLU A 430 73.07 -13.35 46.04
C GLU A 430 74.45 -12.98 45.43
N LYS A 431 74.64 -13.31 44.17
CA LYS A 431 75.91 -13.07 43.44
C LYS A 431 75.88 -11.76 42.65
N GLY A 432 74.74 -11.07 42.56
CA GLY A 432 74.55 -9.81 41.86
C GLY A 432 73.29 -9.73 41.00
N GLU A 433 73.22 -8.69 40.20
CA GLU A 433 72.15 -8.42 39.23
C GLU A 433 72.59 -8.89 37.86
N TYR A 434 71.69 -9.61 37.18
CA TYR A 434 71.95 -10.18 35.86
C TYR A 434 70.85 -9.81 34.87
N GLU A 435 71.30 -9.45 33.68
CA GLU A 435 70.41 -9.20 32.55
C GLU A 435 70.80 -10.05 31.34
N GLU A 436 69.85 -10.63 30.68
CA GLU A 436 70.02 -11.35 29.41
C GLU A 436 68.92 -11.02 28.43
N THR A 437 69.27 -10.61 27.24
CA THR A 437 68.35 -10.24 26.19
C THR A 437 68.21 -11.35 25.16
N ALA A 438 66.95 -11.72 24.81
CA ALA A 438 66.63 -12.70 23.79
C ALA A 438 66.00 -12.02 22.58
N LYS A 439 66.32 -12.54 21.39
CA LYS A 439 65.57 -12.24 20.12
C LYS A 439 64.52 -13.29 19.90
N GLY A 440 63.32 -12.84 19.61
CA GLY A 440 62.14 -13.73 19.48
C GLY A 440 61.45 -13.95 20.83
N ASN A 441 60.70 -15.02 20.99
CA ASN A 441 59.95 -15.34 22.20
C ASN A 441 60.49 -16.51 23.00
N LYS A 442 61.64 -17.10 22.55
CA LYS A 442 62.23 -18.29 23.19
C LYS A 442 63.12 -17.93 24.36
N ILE A 443 62.94 -18.61 25.47
CA ILE A 443 63.83 -18.52 26.65
C ILE A 443 65.15 -19.19 26.29
N THR A 444 66.27 -18.45 26.47
CA THR A 444 67.62 -18.98 26.15
C THR A 444 68.11 -19.87 27.28
N ASP A 445 69.10 -20.75 26.96
CA ASP A 445 69.70 -21.60 27.99
C ASP A 445 70.40 -20.81 29.09
N LYS A 446 70.95 -19.64 28.77
CA LYS A 446 71.45 -18.70 29.76
C LYS A 446 70.38 -18.16 30.69
N MET A 447 69.20 -17.79 30.16
CA MET A 447 68.06 -17.37 30.97
C MET A 447 67.58 -18.50 31.89
N LYS A 448 67.51 -19.74 31.37
CA LYS A 448 67.18 -20.91 32.18
C LYS A 448 68.15 -21.12 33.33
N SER A 449 69.49 -20.96 33.10
CA SER A 449 70.46 -21.07 34.17
C SER A 449 70.35 -19.94 35.24
N LEU A 450 70.06 -18.70 34.79
CA LEU A 450 69.77 -17.60 35.69
C LEU A 450 68.51 -17.85 36.56
N ILE A 451 67.46 -18.39 36.00
CA ILE A 451 66.23 -18.78 36.72
C ILE A 451 66.55 -19.92 37.73
N ALA A 452 67.41 -20.87 37.34
CA ALA A 452 67.84 -21.95 38.17
C ALA A 452 68.64 -21.47 39.40
N ASP A 453 69.43 -20.42 39.26
CA ASP A 453 70.20 -19.83 40.36
C ASP A 453 69.35 -18.96 41.31
N CYS A 454 68.11 -18.60 40.95
CA CYS A 454 67.21 -17.84 41.81
C CYS A 454 66.67 -18.71 43.00
N LYS A 455 66.65 -18.15 44.21
CA LYS A 455 66.08 -18.77 45.39
C LYS A 455 64.61 -18.43 45.58
N VAL A 456 63.91 -19.21 46.38
CA VAL A 456 62.52 -18.93 46.79
C VAL A 456 62.45 -17.53 47.42
N GLY A 457 61.47 -16.73 47.01
CA GLY A 457 61.26 -15.34 47.42
C GLY A 457 61.95 -14.32 46.50
N GLN A 458 62.80 -14.70 45.58
CA GLN A 458 63.43 -13.77 44.61
C GLN A 458 62.56 -13.55 43.38
N ASN A 459 62.67 -12.35 42.77
CA ASN A 459 61.94 -11.95 41.61
C ASN A 459 62.70 -12.21 40.31
N ILE A 460 61.98 -12.72 39.33
CA ILE A 460 62.37 -12.69 37.94
C ILE A 460 61.50 -11.69 37.19
N VAL A 461 62.13 -10.83 36.39
CA VAL A 461 61.43 -9.76 35.69
C VAL A 461 61.76 -9.85 34.21
N PHE A 462 60.71 -10.03 33.37
CA PHE A 462 60.81 -9.87 31.95
C PHE A 462 60.46 -8.44 31.59
N LYS A 463 61.38 -7.68 31.05
CA LYS A 463 61.29 -6.25 30.71
C LYS A 463 61.64 -6.03 29.25
N ASP A 464 61.39 -4.82 28.73
CA ASP A 464 61.70 -4.38 27.37
C ASP A 464 61.08 -5.33 26.32
N ILE A 465 59.88 -5.83 26.60
CA ILE A 465 59.21 -6.79 25.76
C ILE A 465 58.64 -6.07 24.54
N GLN A 466 59.21 -6.34 23.38
CA GLN A 466 58.74 -5.79 22.10
C GLN A 466 57.92 -6.83 21.32
N ALA A 467 56.68 -6.48 20.96
CA ALA A 467 55.84 -7.34 20.17
C ALA A 467 55.32 -6.60 18.93
N ILE A 468 55.13 -7.33 17.83
CA ILE A 468 54.50 -6.84 16.61
C ILE A 468 53.14 -7.46 16.50
N GLY A 469 52.11 -6.63 16.28
CA GLY A 469 50.74 -7.04 16.03
C GLY A 469 50.45 -7.34 14.54
N PRO A 470 49.21 -7.83 14.24
CA PRO A 470 48.79 -8.07 12.89
C PRO A 470 48.66 -6.79 12.03
N ASP A 471 48.63 -5.63 12.67
CA ASP A 471 48.66 -4.29 12.06
C ASP A 471 50.11 -3.83 11.68
N GLY A 472 51.12 -4.69 11.88
CA GLY A 472 52.51 -4.41 11.59
C GLY A 472 53.20 -3.41 12.54
N ARG A 473 52.50 -2.95 13.58
CA ARG A 473 53.06 -1.96 14.54
C ARG A 473 53.80 -2.65 15.67
N SER A 474 54.98 -2.15 16.00
CA SER A 474 55.75 -2.57 17.17
C SER A 474 55.20 -1.89 18.43
N ARG A 475 55.05 -2.64 19.48
CA ARG A 475 54.54 -2.22 20.78
C ARG A 475 55.48 -2.67 21.88
N ASN A 476 55.73 -1.77 22.86
CA ASN A 476 56.40 -2.13 24.09
C ASN A 476 55.34 -2.60 25.08
N LEU A 477 55.46 -3.82 25.60
CA LEU A 477 54.54 -4.41 26.53
C LEU A 477 54.98 -4.15 27.96
N ASN A 478 54.00 -4.25 28.86
CA ASN A 478 54.29 -4.12 30.31
C ASN A 478 55.23 -5.27 30.74
N PRO A 479 56.12 -4.99 31.68
CA PRO A 479 57.01 -6.02 32.25
C PRO A 479 56.22 -7.08 33.01
N ILE A 480 56.69 -8.31 33.01
CA ILE A 480 56.19 -9.41 33.83
C ILE A 480 57.07 -9.50 35.07
N VAL A 481 56.45 -9.46 36.24
CA VAL A 481 57.14 -9.62 37.53
C VAL A 481 56.65 -10.86 38.21
N LEU A 482 57.49 -11.85 38.36
CA LEU A 482 57.17 -13.12 38.97
C LEU A 482 58.13 -13.43 40.16
N THR A 483 57.54 -13.85 41.28
CA THR A 483 58.32 -14.27 42.47
C THR A 483 58.44 -15.79 42.48
N ILE A 484 59.63 -16.31 42.59
CA ILE A 484 59.92 -17.76 42.67
C ILE A 484 59.39 -18.30 43.99
N ARG A 485 58.68 -19.42 43.88
CA ARG A 485 58.07 -20.08 45.02
C ARG A 485 58.49 -21.52 45.11
#